data_4dc40aea1a3e5a5031b918688bcaff06
#
_entry.id   4dc40aea1a3e5a5031b918688bcaff06
#
_cell.length_a   1.000
_cell.length_b   1.000
_cell.length_c   1.000
_cell.angle_alpha   90.00
_cell.angle_beta   90.00
_cell.angle_gamma   90.00
#
_symmetry.space_group_name_H-M   'P 1'
#
loop_
_entity.id
_entity.type
_entity.pdbx_description
1 polymer ?
#
loop_
_entity_poly.entity_id
_entity_poly.type
_entity_poly.pdbx_seq_one_letter_code
_entity_poly.pdbx_strand_id
1 'polypeptide(L)'
;HCGGYMVHTSLSSARQSVAASARSSLLAATAAPDYTLRQQKRVNALLPQLQESNLLTTIGSLSAYQNRFYTTSHGVNAANWLYRHWQQLASRRSDIKVEQVSHAGYPQKSVMLTVPGRSKASEVVVLGAHLDSTIGNTTENSRAPGADDDASGVATLTEVIRVLADANYQPQRTLKFIAYAAEEVGLRGSGDIAARHKKQKANVVGVLQLDMTNWQGSAEDIYLYTDYTNAAQNAFVANLIRTYQPA
;
A
#
# COMPACT_ATOMS: atom_id res chain seq x y z
N HIS A 1 6.59 15.62 0.94
CA HIS A 1 5.17 15.88 1.15
C HIS A 1 4.43 14.56 1.12
N CYS A 2 4.09 14.01 2.28
CA CYS A 2 3.12 12.94 2.35
C CYS A 2 1.83 13.42 1.70
N GLY A 3 1.35 12.73 0.68
CA GLY A 3 0.25 13.15 -0.18
C GLY A 3 -1.09 13.32 0.52
N GLY A 4 -1.19 14.33 1.36
CA GLY A 4 -2.40 14.62 2.14
C GLY A 4 -3.54 15.31 1.37
N TYR A 5 -3.54 15.30 0.03
CA TYR A 5 -4.56 15.97 -0.75
C TYR A 5 -5.12 15.11 -1.89
N MET A 6 -6.37 15.33 -2.23
CA MET A 6 -7.03 14.72 -3.39
C MET A 6 -7.30 15.77 -4.45
N VAL A 7 -6.95 15.46 -5.71
CA VAL A 7 -7.28 16.31 -6.85
C VAL A 7 -8.69 15.99 -7.35
N HIS A 8 -9.52 17.02 -7.45
CA HIS A 8 -10.87 16.92 -7.99
C HIS A 8 -11.01 17.69 -9.29
N THR A 9 -11.77 17.16 -10.23
CA THR A 9 -12.05 17.78 -11.53
C THR A 9 -12.95 19.00 -11.44
N SER A 10 -13.63 19.20 -10.30
CA SER A 10 -14.50 20.35 -10.07
C SER A 10 -14.71 20.61 -8.57
N LEU A 11 -15.08 21.85 -8.23
CA LEU A 11 -15.49 22.23 -6.87
C LEU A 11 -16.68 21.41 -6.36
N SER A 12 -17.61 21.06 -7.24
CA SER A 12 -18.75 20.19 -6.91
C SER A 12 -18.29 18.80 -6.48
N SER A 13 -17.36 18.21 -7.22
CA SER A 13 -16.74 16.91 -6.88
C SER A 13 -16.02 16.96 -5.55
N ALA A 14 -15.24 18.02 -5.28
CA ALA A 14 -14.56 18.21 -4.01
C ALA A 14 -15.54 18.29 -2.83
N ARG A 15 -16.59 19.11 -2.95
CA ARG A 15 -17.64 19.25 -1.93
C ARG A 15 -18.39 17.93 -1.68
N GLN A 16 -18.65 17.15 -2.72
CA GLN A 16 -19.27 15.82 -2.59
C GLN A 16 -18.36 14.85 -1.82
N SER A 17 -17.05 14.86 -2.06
CA SER A 17 -16.08 14.05 -1.32
C SER A 17 -16.06 14.40 0.17
N VAL A 18 -16.01 15.68 0.51
CA VAL A 18 -16.04 16.13 1.90
C VAL A 18 -17.35 15.73 2.58
N ALA A 19 -18.50 15.93 1.91
CA ALA A 19 -19.80 15.54 2.44
C ALA A 19 -19.94 14.01 2.60
N ALA A 20 -19.34 13.22 1.68
CA ALA A 20 -19.34 11.76 1.78
C ALA A 20 -18.47 11.27 2.95
N SER A 21 -17.32 11.90 3.21
CA SER A 21 -16.47 11.61 4.37
C SER A 21 -17.19 11.89 5.69
N ALA A 22 -17.90 13.00 5.78
CA ALA A 22 -18.70 13.35 6.96
C ALA A 22 -19.87 12.36 7.19
N ARG A 23 -20.50 11.86 6.11
CA ARG A 23 -21.56 10.86 6.20
C ARG A 23 -21.07 9.47 6.54
N SER A 24 -19.88 9.06 6.07
CA SER A 24 -19.33 7.75 6.40
C SER A 24 -18.93 7.64 7.87
N SER A 25 -18.56 8.72 8.53
CA SER A 25 -18.36 8.73 9.98
C SER A 25 -19.65 8.49 10.78
N LEU A 26 -20.82 8.84 10.22
CA LEU A 26 -22.15 8.59 10.80
C LEU A 26 -22.70 7.20 10.46
N LEU A 27 -22.28 6.60 9.35
CA LEU A 27 -22.73 5.26 8.91
C LEU A 27 -21.84 4.11 9.41
N ALA A 28 -20.74 4.41 10.09
CA ALA A 28 -19.82 3.42 10.67
C ALA A 28 -20.38 2.66 11.89
N ALA A 29 -21.70 2.66 12.08
CA ALA A 29 -22.39 1.87 13.11
C ALA A 29 -22.71 0.42 12.70
N THR A 30 -22.23 -0.08 11.57
CA THR A 30 -22.13 -1.52 11.33
C THR A 30 -21.00 -2.07 12.19
N ALA A 31 -21.24 -3.18 12.90
CA ALA A 31 -20.37 -3.74 13.92
C ALA A 31 -18.88 -3.57 13.57
N ALA A 32 -18.17 -2.80 14.41
CA ALA A 32 -16.73 -2.58 14.23
C ALA A 32 -16.01 -3.94 14.12
N PRO A 33 -15.00 -4.09 13.25
CA PRO A 33 -14.20 -5.30 13.20
C PRO A 33 -13.69 -5.66 14.60
N ASP A 34 -13.69 -6.96 14.93
CA ASP A 34 -13.08 -7.43 16.16
C ASP A 34 -11.55 -7.35 16.03
N TYR A 35 -10.96 -6.40 16.71
CA TYR A 35 -9.52 -6.14 16.74
C TYR A 35 -8.76 -6.92 17.84
N THR A 36 -9.32 -8.02 18.34
CA THR A 36 -8.65 -8.89 19.31
C THR A 36 -7.44 -9.59 18.66
N LEU A 37 -6.29 -9.56 19.31
CA LEU A 37 -5.09 -10.28 18.87
C LEU A 37 -5.28 -11.79 19.10
N ARG A 38 -5.37 -12.56 18.02
CA ARG A 38 -5.60 -14.02 18.06
C ARG A 38 -4.61 -14.83 17.22
N GLN A 39 -3.64 -14.17 16.61
CA GLN A 39 -2.71 -14.82 15.67
C GLN A 39 -1.23 -14.76 16.12
N GLN A 40 -0.98 -14.48 17.41
CA GLN A 40 0.37 -14.25 17.95
C GLN A 40 1.33 -15.41 17.62
N LYS A 41 0.90 -16.66 17.81
CA LYS A 41 1.73 -17.83 17.49
C LYS A 41 2.18 -17.83 16.03
N ARG A 42 1.29 -17.44 15.12
CA ARG A 42 1.57 -17.41 13.68
C ARG A 42 2.45 -16.22 13.30
N VAL A 43 2.14 -15.05 13.84
CA VAL A 43 2.96 -13.83 13.61
C VAL A 43 4.37 -14.05 14.12
N ASN A 44 4.54 -14.55 15.35
CA ASN A 44 5.85 -14.82 15.95
C ASN A 44 6.67 -15.85 15.16
N ALA A 45 6.03 -16.75 14.41
CA ALA A 45 6.71 -17.70 13.53
C ALA A 45 7.14 -17.08 12.19
N LEU A 46 6.50 -15.99 11.76
CA LEU A 46 6.79 -15.32 10.48
C LEU A 46 7.77 -14.15 10.64
N LEU A 47 7.70 -13.39 11.72
CA LEU A 47 8.55 -12.22 11.94
C LEU A 47 10.07 -12.53 11.80
N PRO A 48 10.61 -13.63 12.35
CA PRO A 48 12.05 -13.96 12.19
C PRO A 48 12.46 -14.30 10.76
N GLN A 49 11.53 -14.46 9.83
CA GLN A 49 11.80 -14.74 8.43
C GLN A 49 12.00 -13.47 7.59
N LEU A 50 11.71 -12.29 8.15
CA LEU A 50 11.97 -11.00 7.51
C LEU A 50 13.49 -10.78 7.40
N GLN A 51 13.94 -10.26 6.26
CA GLN A 51 15.35 -10.03 5.96
C GLN A 51 15.59 -8.60 5.52
N GLU A 52 16.35 -7.85 6.30
CA GLU A 52 16.73 -6.47 5.98
C GLU A 52 17.40 -6.36 4.60
N SER A 53 18.25 -7.31 4.24
CA SER A 53 18.92 -7.32 2.93
C SER A 53 17.96 -7.30 1.75
N ASN A 54 16.78 -7.91 1.88
CA ASN A 54 15.76 -7.89 0.82
C ASN A 54 15.08 -6.51 0.72
N LEU A 55 14.84 -5.85 1.86
CA LEU A 55 14.34 -4.47 1.89
C LEU A 55 15.32 -3.54 1.17
N LEU A 56 16.61 -3.58 1.56
CA LEU A 56 17.66 -2.76 0.96
C LEU A 56 17.83 -3.05 -0.54
N THR A 57 17.73 -4.32 -0.95
CA THR A 57 17.79 -4.70 -2.37
C THR A 57 16.63 -4.11 -3.17
N THR A 58 15.42 -4.13 -2.62
CA THR A 58 14.23 -3.58 -3.28
C THR A 58 14.31 -2.06 -3.36
N ILE A 59 14.67 -1.38 -2.26
CA ILE A 59 14.90 0.07 -2.23
C ILE A 59 15.97 0.47 -3.26
N GLY A 60 17.12 -0.22 -3.25
CA GLY A 60 18.21 0.04 -4.20
C GLY A 60 17.77 -0.13 -5.65
N SER A 61 17.00 -1.18 -5.96
CA SER A 61 16.51 -1.44 -7.31
C SER A 61 15.53 -0.35 -7.81
N LEU A 62 14.62 0.10 -6.95
CA LEU A 62 13.67 1.16 -7.29
C LEU A 62 14.35 2.52 -7.35
N SER A 63 15.28 2.81 -6.46
CA SER A 63 16.02 4.08 -6.42
C SER A 63 17.08 4.20 -7.54
N ALA A 64 17.42 3.11 -8.21
CA ALA A 64 18.34 3.11 -9.36
C ALA A 64 17.70 3.73 -10.61
N TYR A 65 16.37 3.74 -10.73
CA TYR A 65 15.71 4.47 -11.81
C TYR A 65 16.01 5.97 -11.71
N GLN A 66 16.10 6.66 -12.85
CA GLN A 66 16.30 8.12 -12.89
C GLN A 66 15.24 8.83 -12.04
N ASN A 67 14.02 8.41 -12.19
CA ASN A 67 12.88 8.69 -11.31
C ASN A 67 11.83 7.59 -11.48
N ARG A 68 10.73 7.69 -10.72
CA ARG A 68 9.57 6.82 -10.91
C ARG A 68 8.30 7.63 -11.18
N PHE A 69 8.45 8.84 -11.74
CA PHE A 69 7.33 9.74 -11.94
C PHE A 69 6.30 9.15 -12.91
N TYR A 70 5.05 9.37 -12.62
CA TYR A 70 3.91 8.66 -13.24
C TYR A 70 3.75 8.84 -14.76
N THR A 71 4.35 9.88 -15.35
CA THR A 71 4.30 10.16 -16.79
C THR A 71 5.55 9.75 -17.55
N THR A 72 6.65 9.41 -16.85
CA THR A 72 7.95 9.11 -17.48
C THR A 72 8.07 7.64 -17.90
N SER A 73 8.95 7.38 -18.84
CA SER A 73 9.30 6.01 -19.22
C SER A 73 9.96 5.25 -18.06
N HIS A 74 10.70 5.94 -17.20
CA HIS A 74 11.31 5.39 -16.00
C HIS A 74 10.24 4.92 -14.99
N GLY A 75 9.18 5.72 -14.79
CA GLY A 75 8.04 5.32 -13.94
C GLY A 75 7.30 4.08 -14.47
N VAL A 76 7.11 4.01 -15.79
CA VAL A 76 6.54 2.81 -16.45
C VAL A 76 7.44 1.59 -16.28
N ASN A 77 8.76 1.77 -16.46
CA ASN A 77 9.72 0.67 -16.33
C ASN A 77 9.81 0.16 -14.88
N ALA A 78 9.74 1.05 -13.90
CA ALA A 78 9.69 0.67 -12.49
C ALA A 78 8.43 -0.17 -12.16
N ALA A 79 7.26 0.23 -12.68
CA ALA A 79 6.03 -0.54 -12.53
C ALA A 79 6.12 -1.92 -13.18
N ASN A 80 6.73 -2.00 -14.37
CA ASN A 80 6.96 -3.27 -15.06
C ASN A 80 7.96 -4.18 -14.33
N TRP A 81 8.99 -3.60 -13.74
CA TRP A 81 9.96 -4.33 -12.92
C TRP A 81 9.28 -4.91 -11.68
N LEU A 82 8.55 -4.09 -10.93
CA LEU A 82 7.87 -4.52 -9.71
C LEU A 82 6.84 -5.62 -9.99
N TYR A 83 6.08 -5.48 -11.08
CA TYR A 83 5.12 -6.50 -11.52
C TYR A 83 5.80 -7.85 -11.74
N ARG A 84 6.92 -7.90 -12.48
CA ARG A 84 7.67 -9.14 -12.71
C ARG A 84 8.27 -9.68 -11.43
N HIS A 85 8.78 -8.81 -10.56
CA HIS A 85 9.37 -9.20 -9.28
C HIS A 85 8.31 -9.85 -8.38
N TRP A 86 7.13 -9.27 -8.24
CA TRP A 86 6.06 -9.87 -7.46
C TRP A 86 5.53 -11.17 -8.09
N GLN A 87 5.49 -11.29 -9.42
CA GLN A 87 5.19 -12.56 -10.09
C GLN A 87 6.20 -13.64 -9.74
N GLN A 88 7.49 -13.30 -9.70
CA GLN A 88 8.55 -14.25 -9.33
C GLN A 88 8.39 -14.71 -7.87
N LEU A 89 8.13 -13.80 -6.93
CA LEU A 89 7.88 -14.14 -5.53
C LEU A 89 6.67 -15.06 -5.36
N ALA A 90 5.62 -14.83 -6.15
CA ALA A 90 4.39 -15.63 -6.14
C ALA A 90 4.48 -16.92 -6.96
N SER A 91 5.57 -17.19 -7.66
CA SER A 91 5.65 -18.26 -8.70
C SER A 91 5.35 -19.67 -8.18
N ARG A 92 5.58 -19.93 -6.89
CA ARG A 92 5.28 -21.22 -6.24
C ARG A 92 3.83 -21.33 -5.73
N ARG A 93 3.03 -20.30 -5.91
CA ARG A 93 1.67 -20.17 -5.39
C ARG A 93 0.69 -19.85 -6.53
N SER A 94 0.10 -20.90 -7.11
CA SER A 94 -0.86 -20.74 -8.23
C SER A 94 -2.16 -20.02 -7.85
N ASP A 95 -2.45 -19.90 -6.57
CA ASP A 95 -3.61 -19.18 -6.04
C ASP A 95 -3.38 -17.66 -5.91
N ILE A 96 -2.13 -17.20 -5.91
CA ILE A 96 -1.80 -15.78 -5.85
C ILE A 96 -1.88 -15.17 -7.26
N LYS A 97 -2.60 -14.05 -7.36
CA LYS A 97 -2.72 -13.29 -8.61
C LYS A 97 -1.91 -12.00 -8.51
N VAL A 98 -1.07 -11.74 -9.52
CA VAL A 98 -0.39 -10.44 -9.69
C VAL A 98 -0.91 -9.79 -10.96
N GLU A 99 -1.26 -8.53 -10.89
CA GLU A 99 -1.81 -7.78 -12.02
C GLU A 99 -1.33 -6.32 -12.03
N GLN A 100 -1.32 -5.73 -13.22
CA GLN A 100 -1.14 -4.30 -13.41
C GLN A 100 -2.49 -3.63 -13.61
N VAL A 101 -2.73 -2.54 -12.89
CA VAL A 101 -3.96 -1.74 -12.98
C VAL A 101 -3.67 -0.49 -13.78
N SER A 102 -4.26 -0.38 -14.97
CA SER A 102 -4.16 0.80 -15.82
C SER A 102 -5.09 1.91 -15.34
N HIS A 103 -4.64 3.14 -15.45
CA HIS A 103 -5.36 4.35 -15.09
C HIS A 103 -5.58 5.24 -16.31
N ALA A 104 -6.64 6.03 -16.30
CA ALA A 104 -6.88 6.99 -17.37
C ALA A 104 -5.95 8.21 -17.27
N GLY A 105 -5.38 8.62 -18.41
CA GLY A 105 -4.64 9.88 -18.54
C GLY A 105 -3.15 9.83 -18.22
N TYR A 106 -2.59 8.67 -17.85
CA TYR A 106 -1.14 8.50 -17.67
C TYR A 106 -0.68 7.06 -17.85
N PRO A 107 0.61 6.82 -18.23
CA PRO A 107 1.09 5.51 -18.62
C PRO A 107 1.51 4.61 -17.45
N GLN A 108 1.93 5.15 -16.30
CA GLN A 108 2.32 4.33 -15.16
C GLN A 108 1.11 3.55 -14.63
N LYS A 109 1.30 2.27 -14.35
CA LYS A 109 0.27 1.40 -13.78
C LYS A 109 0.54 1.16 -12.31
N SER A 110 -0.51 1.04 -11.51
CA SER A 110 -0.37 0.43 -10.19
C SER A 110 -0.11 -1.07 -10.32
N VAL A 111 0.61 -1.64 -9.35
CA VAL A 111 0.85 -3.09 -9.27
C VAL A 111 0.06 -3.65 -8.10
N MET A 112 -0.72 -4.70 -8.34
CA MET A 112 -1.56 -5.32 -7.32
C MET A 112 -1.27 -6.82 -7.24
N LEU A 113 -1.05 -7.31 -6.01
CA LEU A 113 -0.96 -8.74 -5.70
C LEU A 113 -2.11 -9.12 -4.77
N THR A 114 -2.81 -10.20 -5.11
CA THR A 114 -3.95 -10.70 -4.34
C THR A 114 -3.66 -12.10 -3.82
N VAL A 115 -3.70 -12.27 -2.49
CA VAL A 115 -3.71 -13.56 -1.82
C VAL A 115 -5.16 -13.88 -1.42
N PRO A 116 -5.80 -14.91 -1.99
CA PRO A 116 -7.21 -15.19 -1.71
C PRO A 116 -7.42 -15.67 -0.28
N GLY A 117 -8.52 -15.26 0.30
CA GLY A 117 -8.95 -15.71 1.62
C GLY A 117 -9.56 -17.10 1.60
N ARG A 118 -9.40 -17.87 2.70
CA ARG A 118 -9.96 -19.24 2.80
C ARG A 118 -11.43 -19.27 3.23
N SER A 119 -11.75 -18.60 4.35
CA SER A 119 -13.05 -18.72 5.02
C SER A 119 -13.87 -17.44 4.97
N LYS A 120 -13.23 -16.30 4.73
CA LYS A 120 -13.83 -14.98 4.63
C LYS A 120 -13.31 -14.26 3.37
N ALA A 121 -13.31 -14.95 2.25
CA ALA A 121 -12.72 -14.47 0.99
C ALA A 121 -13.37 -13.18 0.48
N SER A 122 -14.64 -12.92 0.81
CA SER A 122 -15.34 -11.68 0.44
C SER A 122 -14.90 -10.45 1.25
N GLU A 123 -14.30 -10.64 2.44
CA GLU A 123 -13.72 -9.58 3.24
C GLU A 123 -12.29 -9.29 2.74
N VAL A 124 -12.01 -8.04 2.38
CA VAL A 124 -10.72 -7.62 1.78
C VAL A 124 -9.96 -6.73 2.75
N VAL A 125 -8.69 -7.06 2.99
CA VAL A 125 -7.73 -6.18 3.66
C VAL A 125 -6.73 -5.69 2.62
N VAL A 126 -6.51 -4.39 2.57
CA VAL A 126 -5.59 -3.75 1.64
C VAL A 126 -4.37 -3.23 2.39
N LEU A 127 -3.19 -3.55 1.88
CA LEU A 127 -1.92 -2.97 2.31
C LEU A 127 -1.35 -2.23 1.11
N GLY A 128 -1.05 -0.95 1.28
CA GLY A 128 -0.62 -0.06 0.20
C GLY A 128 0.71 0.62 0.49
N ALA A 129 1.37 1.01 -0.58
CA ALA A 129 2.52 1.92 -0.66
C ALA A 129 2.43 2.63 -2.01
N HIS A 130 3.12 3.74 -2.23
CA HIS A 130 3.10 4.32 -3.56
C HIS A 130 4.39 4.06 -4.34
N LEU A 131 4.27 3.99 -5.66
CA LEU A 131 5.36 3.58 -6.54
C LEU A 131 6.07 4.76 -7.19
N ASP A 132 5.36 5.84 -7.47
CA ASP A 132 5.93 7.02 -8.10
C ASP A 132 6.86 7.78 -7.15
N SER A 133 7.70 8.63 -7.72
CA SER A 133 8.57 9.54 -7.00
C SER A 133 8.68 10.85 -7.74
N THR A 134 8.92 11.95 -7.03
CA THR A 134 8.95 13.30 -7.59
C THR A 134 9.98 14.20 -6.92
N ILE A 135 10.29 15.31 -7.60
CA ILE A 135 10.93 16.51 -7.03
C ILE A 135 10.03 17.75 -7.28
N GLY A 136 8.72 17.52 -7.47
CA GLY A 136 7.75 18.55 -7.85
C GLY A 136 7.61 18.68 -9.37
N ASN A 137 8.54 19.35 -10.05
CA ASN A 137 8.55 19.50 -11.51
C ASN A 137 9.39 18.40 -12.18
N THR A 138 8.98 17.15 -12.04
CA THR A 138 9.73 15.99 -12.53
C THR A 138 9.51 15.78 -14.03
N THR A 139 10.61 15.67 -14.77
CA THR A 139 10.66 15.35 -16.20
C THR A 139 11.38 14.02 -16.39
N GLU A 140 11.48 13.55 -17.65
CA GLU A 140 12.24 12.35 -18.00
C GLU A 140 13.69 12.37 -17.48
N ASN A 141 14.33 13.54 -17.50
CA ASN A 141 15.73 13.71 -17.13
C ASN A 141 15.95 14.10 -15.65
N SER A 142 14.90 14.34 -14.89
CA SER A 142 15.01 14.69 -13.48
C SER A 142 15.44 13.50 -12.64
N ARG A 143 16.39 13.70 -11.71
CA ARG A 143 16.78 12.68 -10.75
C ARG A 143 15.89 12.77 -9.51
N ALA A 144 15.04 11.77 -9.33
CA ALA A 144 14.15 11.63 -8.16
C ALA A 144 14.17 10.17 -7.69
N PRO A 145 15.17 9.75 -6.89
CA PRO A 145 15.35 8.36 -6.49
C PRO A 145 14.22 7.86 -5.58
N GLY A 146 13.61 8.71 -4.76
CA GLY A 146 12.53 8.35 -3.85
C GLY A 146 12.84 7.11 -3.03
N ALA A 147 13.99 7.06 -2.35
CA ALA A 147 14.45 5.86 -1.64
C ALA A 147 13.58 5.57 -0.44
N ASP A 148 13.27 6.60 0.35
CA ASP A 148 12.35 6.51 1.47
C ASP A 148 10.92 6.78 0.99
N ASP A 149 10.71 7.82 0.22
CA ASP A 149 9.44 8.24 -0.35
C ASP A 149 9.28 7.76 -1.82
N ASP A 150 8.61 6.61 -2.12
CA ASP A 150 8.17 5.59 -1.16
C ASP A 150 8.65 4.20 -1.61
N ALA A 151 9.94 4.10 -2.04
CA ALA A 151 10.50 2.79 -2.31
C ALA A 151 10.60 1.94 -1.02
N SER A 152 10.68 2.58 0.16
CA SER A 152 10.73 1.91 1.46
C SER A 152 9.42 1.19 1.78
N GLY A 153 8.28 1.85 1.60
CA GLY A 153 6.97 1.21 1.79
C GLY A 153 6.74 0.09 0.77
N VAL A 154 7.10 0.28 -0.50
CA VAL A 154 7.05 -0.80 -1.51
C VAL A 154 7.95 -1.97 -1.14
N ALA A 155 9.15 -1.72 -0.60
CA ALA A 155 10.06 -2.77 -0.14
C ALA A 155 9.47 -3.53 1.04
N THR A 156 8.85 -2.85 1.98
CA THR A 156 8.16 -3.48 3.11
C THR A 156 7.02 -4.39 2.64
N LEU A 157 6.18 -3.94 1.71
CA LEU A 157 5.16 -4.80 1.09
C LEU A 157 5.78 -6.02 0.40
N THR A 158 6.86 -5.82 -0.34
CA THR A 158 7.55 -6.86 -1.11
C THR A 158 8.11 -7.95 -0.19
N GLU A 159 8.75 -7.57 0.92
CA GLU A 159 9.30 -8.53 1.87
C GLU A 159 8.18 -9.30 2.61
N VAL A 160 7.10 -8.64 2.97
CA VAL A 160 5.91 -9.32 3.54
C VAL A 160 5.33 -10.32 2.53
N ILE A 161 5.19 -9.95 1.26
CA ILE A 161 4.74 -10.85 0.18
C ILE A 161 5.65 -12.09 0.11
N ARG A 162 6.98 -11.91 0.10
CA ARG A 162 7.93 -13.02 0.07
C ARG A 162 7.72 -13.97 1.24
N VAL A 163 7.68 -13.46 2.47
CA VAL A 163 7.51 -14.29 3.68
C VAL A 163 6.19 -15.05 3.64
N LEU A 164 5.08 -14.41 3.22
CA LEU A 164 3.78 -15.07 3.13
C LEU A 164 3.75 -16.14 2.02
N ALA A 165 4.42 -15.90 0.90
CA ALA A 165 4.52 -16.87 -0.20
C ALA A 165 5.37 -18.08 0.20
N ASP A 166 6.55 -17.86 0.77
CA ASP A 166 7.48 -18.91 1.19
C ASP A 166 6.89 -19.77 2.33
N ALA A 167 6.19 -19.15 3.27
CA ALA A 167 5.49 -19.85 4.35
C ALA A 167 4.20 -20.55 3.89
N ASN A 168 3.85 -20.47 2.62
CA ASN A 168 2.57 -20.95 2.08
C ASN A 168 1.37 -20.47 2.92
N TYR A 169 1.43 -19.21 3.36
CA TYR A 169 0.42 -18.65 4.26
C TYR A 169 -0.91 -18.45 3.54
N GLN A 170 -1.97 -19.01 4.12
CA GLN A 170 -3.33 -18.85 3.63
C GLN A 170 -4.15 -18.02 4.63
N PRO A 171 -4.46 -16.76 4.32
CA PRO A 171 -5.23 -15.88 5.20
C PRO A 171 -6.70 -16.30 5.26
N GLN A 172 -7.41 -15.88 6.31
CA GLN A 172 -8.86 -16.04 6.36
C GLN A 172 -9.56 -15.08 5.39
N ARG A 173 -9.10 -13.84 5.33
CA ARG A 173 -9.57 -12.75 4.46
C ARG A 173 -8.68 -12.63 3.24
N THR A 174 -9.22 -12.13 2.16
CA THR A 174 -8.39 -11.76 0.99
C THR A 174 -7.47 -10.60 1.34
N LEU A 175 -6.18 -10.77 1.07
CA LEU A 175 -5.19 -9.70 1.18
C LEU A 175 -4.89 -9.14 -0.20
N LYS A 176 -4.86 -7.81 -0.29
CA LYS A 176 -4.38 -7.10 -1.48
C LYS A 176 -3.19 -6.23 -1.11
N PHE A 177 -2.06 -6.46 -1.76
CA PHE A 177 -0.89 -5.62 -1.69
C PHE A 177 -0.89 -4.73 -2.93
N ILE A 178 -0.79 -3.43 -2.76
CA ILE A 178 -0.92 -2.49 -3.88
C ILE A 178 0.20 -1.45 -3.81
N ALA A 179 1.00 -1.39 -4.89
CA ALA A 179 1.91 -0.28 -5.14
C ALA A 179 1.20 0.71 -6.08
N TYR A 180 0.74 1.82 -5.52
CA TYR A 180 -0.08 2.80 -6.23
C TYR A 180 0.76 3.67 -7.15
N ALA A 181 0.25 3.95 -8.35
CA ALA A 181 0.81 4.92 -9.27
C ALA A 181 0.25 6.33 -8.98
N ALA A 182 1.03 7.36 -9.31
CA ALA A 182 0.58 8.76 -9.32
C ALA A 182 -0.01 9.24 -7.97
N GLU A 183 0.62 8.87 -6.87
CA GLU A 183 0.29 9.33 -5.53
C GLU A 183 0.66 10.81 -5.38
N GLU A 184 1.91 11.17 -5.74
CA GLU A 184 2.57 12.46 -5.58
C GLU A 184 1.87 13.63 -6.31
N VAL A 185 0.89 13.31 -7.13
CA VAL A 185 0.10 14.28 -7.89
C VAL A 185 -1.38 14.24 -7.50
N GLY A 186 -1.65 13.85 -6.26
CA GLY A 186 -2.96 13.91 -5.63
C GLY A 186 -3.71 12.59 -5.58
N LEU A 187 -3.06 11.52 -5.15
CA LEU A 187 -3.66 10.21 -4.84
C LEU A 187 -4.44 9.59 -6.04
N ARG A 188 -3.96 9.81 -7.28
CA ARG A 188 -4.75 9.46 -8.47
C ARG A 188 -4.95 7.95 -8.61
N GLY A 189 -3.89 7.17 -8.41
CA GLY A 189 -3.96 5.71 -8.56
C GLY A 189 -4.80 5.06 -7.46
N SER A 190 -4.59 5.43 -6.22
CA SER A 190 -5.36 4.92 -5.08
C SER A 190 -6.82 5.36 -5.15
N GLY A 191 -7.10 6.61 -5.54
CA GLY A 191 -8.45 7.13 -5.75
C GLY A 191 -9.23 6.36 -6.83
N ASP A 192 -8.59 6.06 -7.98
CA ASP A 192 -9.20 5.27 -9.05
C ASP A 192 -9.48 3.82 -8.58
N ILE A 193 -8.54 3.18 -7.88
CA ILE A 193 -8.75 1.83 -7.35
C ILE A 193 -9.87 1.82 -6.29
N ALA A 194 -9.91 2.80 -5.41
CA ALA A 194 -10.99 2.93 -4.43
C ALA A 194 -12.36 3.12 -5.10
N ALA A 195 -12.43 3.94 -6.16
CA ALA A 195 -13.65 4.12 -6.94
C ALA A 195 -14.11 2.80 -7.62
N ARG A 196 -13.17 2.01 -8.15
CA ARG A 196 -13.46 0.69 -8.72
C ARG A 196 -13.97 -0.28 -7.66
N HIS A 197 -13.33 -0.35 -6.48
CA HIS A 197 -13.79 -1.18 -5.36
C HIS A 197 -15.20 -0.78 -4.92
N LYS A 198 -15.50 0.53 -4.82
CA LYS A 198 -16.84 1.04 -4.52
C LYS A 198 -17.86 0.61 -5.57
N LYS A 199 -17.54 0.75 -6.88
CA LYS A 199 -18.43 0.34 -7.98
C LYS A 199 -18.70 -1.18 -7.95
N GLN A 200 -17.69 -1.97 -7.61
CA GLN A 200 -17.78 -3.43 -7.49
C GLN A 200 -18.44 -3.89 -6.18
N LYS A 201 -18.77 -2.96 -5.28
CA LYS A 201 -19.29 -3.24 -3.93
C LYS A 201 -18.35 -4.20 -3.14
N ALA A 202 -17.02 -4.05 -3.34
CA ALA A 202 -16.05 -4.84 -2.62
C ALA A 202 -16.14 -4.57 -1.11
N ASN A 203 -16.15 -5.64 -0.32
CA ASN A 203 -16.22 -5.54 1.15
C ASN A 203 -14.81 -5.31 1.73
N VAL A 204 -14.29 -4.09 1.59
CA VAL A 204 -13.00 -3.69 2.16
C VAL A 204 -13.19 -3.41 3.66
N VAL A 205 -12.58 -4.25 4.49
CA VAL A 205 -12.73 -4.21 5.96
C VAL A 205 -11.56 -3.55 6.69
N GLY A 206 -10.46 -3.27 5.98
CA GLY A 206 -9.31 -2.54 6.51
C GLY A 206 -8.37 -2.11 5.40
N VAL A 207 -7.76 -0.95 5.56
CA VAL A 207 -6.72 -0.41 4.67
C VAL A 207 -5.59 0.12 5.53
N LEU A 208 -4.35 -0.25 5.20
CA LEU A 208 -3.13 0.31 5.79
C LEU A 208 -2.24 0.81 4.65
N GLN A 209 -1.87 2.08 4.70
CA GLN A 209 -0.87 2.68 3.82
C GLN A 209 0.45 2.77 4.56
N LEU A 210 1.52 2.34 3.91
CA LEU A 210 2.91 2.52 4.33
C LEU A 210 3.50 3.63 3.47
N ASP A 211 4.25 4.52 4.09
CA ASP A 211 4.85 5.67 3.43
C ASP A 211 6.03 6.16 4.25
N MET A 212 7.21 6.28 3.64
CA MET A 212 8.46 6.69 4.29
C MET A 212 8.81 5.84 5.52
N THR A 213 9.05 4.55 5.30
CA THR A 213 9.22 3.57 6.39
C THR A 213 10.68 3.26 6.76
N ASN A 214 11.67 3.99 6.22
CA ASN A 214 13.09 3.64 6.36
C ASN A 214 14.02 4.80 6.77
N TRP A 215 13.52 6.01 6.93
CA TRP A 215 14.33 7.16 7.31
C TRP A 215 14.12 7.52 8.79
N GLN A 216 15.19 7.41 9.59
CA GLN A 216 15.17 7.87 10.97
C GLN A 216 15.48 9.38 11.05
N GLY A 217 14.45 10.20 10.88
CA GLY A 217 14.55 11.66 10.90
C GLY A 217 14.24 12.30 12.27
N SER A 218 13.86 11.51 13.27
CA SER A 218 13.46 11.96 14.60
C SER A 218 13.77 10.91 15.67
N ALA A 219 13.45 11.19 16.92
CA ALA A 219 13.56 10.23 18.02
C ALA A 219 12.49 9.13 17.95
N GLU A 220 11.42 9.36 17.21
CA GLU A 220 10.31 8.43 17.05
C GLU A 220 10.52 7.60 15.77
N ASP A 221 10.36 6.28 15.86
CA ASP A 221 10.59 5.37 14.73
C ASP A 221 9.35 5.21 13.83
N ILE A 222 8.14 5.35 14.38
CA ILE A 222 6.89 5.11 13.66
C ILE A 222 5.87 6.20 13.97
N TYR A 223 5.32 6.81 12.92
CA TYR A 223 4.21 7.75 12.99
C TYR A 223 2.94 7.13 12.46
N LEU A 224 1.84 7.27 13.21
CA LEU A 224 0.49 6.93 12.74
C LEU A 224 -0.26 8.22 12.42
N TYR A 225 -0.49 8.48 11.16
CA TYR A 225 -1.34 9.58 10.71
C TYR A 225 -2.81 9.23 10.98
N THR A 226 -3.51 10.11 11.70
CA THR A 226 -4.88 9.85 12.18
C THR A 226 -5.95 10.66 11.48
N ASP A 227 -5.56 11.64 10.67
CA ASP A 227 -6.48 12.48 9.91
C ASP A 227 -7.22 11.65 8.84
N TYR A 228 -8.54 11.77 8.83
CA TYR A 228 -9.43 11.07 7.88
C TYR A 228 -9.32 9.53 7.91
N THR A 229 -8.86 8.94 9.01
CA THR A 229 -8.69 7.50 9.20
C THR A 229 -9.70 6.94 10.21
N ASN A 230 -9.63 5.63 10.45
CA ASN A 230 -10.49 4.96 11.42
C ASN A 230 -9.79 4.84 12.79
N ALA A 231 -10.30 5.53 13.81
CA ALA A 231 -9.69 5.57 15.14
C ALA A 231 -9.54 4.18 15.79
N ALA A 232 -10.49 3.26 15.59
CA ALA A 232 -10.42 1.91 16.12
C ALA A 232 -9.33 1.08 15.42
N GLN A 233 -9.18 1.22 14.10
CA GLN A 233 -8.09 0.61 13.35
C GLN A 233 -6.74 1.19 13.78
N ASN A 234 -6.62 2.51 13.97
CA ASN A 234 -5.39 3.15 14.44
C ASN A 234 -4.98 2.63 15.83
N ALA A 235 -5.92 2.53 16.76
CA ALA A 235 -5.67 1.96 18.08
C ALA A 235 -5.21 0.49 17.99
N PHE A 236 -5.77 -0.29 17.07
CA PHE A 236 -5.34 -1.65 16.79
C PHE A 236 -3.92 -1.71 16.22
N VAL A 237 -3.59 -0.88 15.23
CA VAL A 237 -2.23 -0.81 14.65
C VAL A 237 -1.21 -0.40 15.73
N ALA A 238 -1.51 0.61 16.53
CA ALA A 238 -0.66 1.00 17.66
C ALA A 238 -0.46 -0.15 18.68
N ASN A 239 -1.49 -0.96 18.92
CA ASN A 239 -1.38 -2.14 19.75
C ASN A 239 -0.51 -3.25 19.12
N LEU A 240 -0.58 -3.44 17.79
CA LEU A 240 0.31 -4.36 17.07
C LEU A 240 1.77 -3.92 17.21
N ILE A 241 2.05 -2.64 17.01
CA ILE A 241 3.41 -2.09 17.15
C ILE A 241 3.94 -2.38 18.56
N ARG A 242 3.23 -2.00 19.61
CA ARG A 242 3.65 -2.27 21.00
C ARG A 242 3.81 -3.75 21.32
N THR A 243 3.05 -4.62 20.64
CA THR A 243 3.09 -6.06 20.92
C THR A 243 4.27 -6.75 20.26
N TYR A 244 4.63 -6.34 19.03
CA TYR A 244 5.62 -7.04 18.22
C TYR A 244 6.92 -6.27 18.00
N GLN A 245 6.97 -4.99 18.36
CA GLN A 245 8.14 -4.11 18.34
C GLN A 245 8.27 -3.43 19.73
N PRO A 246 8.50 -4.19 20.79
CA PRO A 246 8.76 -3.56 22.09
C PRO A 246 10.08 -2.78 22.00
N ALA A 247 10.07 -1.55 22.52
CA ALA A 247 11.26 -0.70 22.64
C ALA A 247 12.30 -1.34 23.56
#